data_3c9306040d462e3e5e3d6059861710dc
#
_entry.id   3c9306040d462e3e5e3d6059861710dc
#
_cell.length_a   1.000
_cell.length_b   1.000
_cell.length_c   1.000
_cell.angle_alpha   90.00
_cell.angle_beta   90.00
_cell.angle_gamma   90.00
#
_symmetry.space_group_name_H-M   'P 1'
#
loop_
_entity.id
_entity.type
_entity.pdbx_description
1 polymer ?
#
loop_
_entity_poly.entity_id
_entity_poly.type
_entity_poly.pdbx_seq_one_letter_code
_entity_poly.pdbx_strand_id
1 'polypeptide(L)'
;MLKPDVDIHSRVRCACEVFYLYLRLKSVRMKVAIIMGSTSDLEIMSQAINVLEGLGVEVVKRVISAHRTPDLMCEFAKSAKSEGIGVIIAGAGGAAHVAGVVAGMTTVPVIGVPIQTKALGGMDSLLSIVQMPAGIPVATMAINGAKNAGLFAAQILALTDAELSARLDQFRKEQTQKVLDAVI
;
A
#
# COMPACT_ATOMS: atom_id res chain seq x y z
N MET A 1 38.55 -7.61 51.13
CA MET A 1 38.67 -7.55 49.65
C MET A 1 37.27 -7.44 49.10
N LEU A 2 36.76 -6.21 48.89
CA LEU A 2 35.41 -5.93 48.44
C LEU A 2 35.37 -6.09 46.91
N LYS A 3 34.40 -6.86 46.38
CA LYS A 3 34.14 -6.97 44.94
C LYS A 3 33.60 -5.63 44.42
N PRO A 4 33.98 -5.18 43.23
CA PRO A 4 33.46 -3.94 42.67
C PRO A 4 31.96 -4.07 42.40
N ASP A 5 31.20 -3.06 42.87
CA ASP A 5 29.78 -2.88 42.57
C ASP A 5 29.60 -2.81 41.05
N VAL A 6 28.93 -3.82 40.52
CA VAL A 6 28.55 -3.82 39.12
C VAL A 6 27.32 -2.90 38.98
N ASP A 7 27.54 -1.74 38.38
CA ASP A 7 26.51 -0.74 38.15
C ASP A 7 25.30 -1.35 37.37
N ILE A 8 24.25 -1.69 38.14
CA ILE A 8 23.01 -2.25 37.64
C ILE A 8 22.35 -1.32 36.62
N HIS A 9 22.50 0.00 36.77
CA HIS A 9 21.91 0.98 35.85
C HIS A 9 22.57 0.97 34.48
N SER A 10 23.85 0.68 34.35
CA SER A 10 24.52 0.56 33.04
C SER A 10 24.08 -0.70 32.30
N ARG A 11 23.83 -1.81 33.02
CA ARG A 11 23.35 -3.06 32.42
C ARG A 11 21.88 -2.97 31.95
N VAL A 12 21.02 -2.29 32.71
CA VAL A 12 19.62 -2.08 32.34
C VAL A 12 19.52 -1.15 31.13
N ARG A 13 20.32 -0.09 31.07
CA ARG A 13 20.36 0.82 29.91
C ARG A 13 20.82 0.10 28.63
N CYS A 14 21.86 -0.71 28.72
CA CYS A 14 22.36 -1.52 27.60
C CYS A 14 21.32 -2.56 27.12
N ALA A 15 20.61 -3.22 28.04
CA ALA A 15 19.56 -4.19 27.69
C ALA A 15 18.35 -3.50 27.02
N CYS A 16 17.95 -2.31 27.48
CA CYS A 16 16.90 -1.53 26.84
C CYS A 16 17.30 -1.05 25.44
N GLU A 17 18.54 -0.61 25.24
CA GLU A 17 19.04 -0.19 23.92
C GLU A 17 19.13 -1.37 22.95
N VAL A 18 19.61 -2.52 23.40
CA VAL A 18 19.67 -3.75 22.59
C VAL A 18 18.26 -4.25 22.27
N PHE A 19 17.32 -4.18 23.21
CA PHE A 19 15.93 -4.55 22.99
C PHE A 19 15.22 -3.59 22.03
N TYR A 20 15.50 -2.28 22.15
CA TYR A 20 14.98 -1.26 21.22
C TYR A 20 15.57 -1.42 19.81
N LEU A 21 16.88 -1.71 19.72
CA LEU A 21 17.55 -2.04 18.46
C LEU A 21 17.01 -3.34 17.85
N TYR A 22 16.75 -4.36 18.67
CA TYR A 22 16.14 -5.62 18.25
C TYR A 22 14.71 -5.42 17.74
N LEU A 23 13.89 -4.59 18.40
CA LEU A 23 12.55 -4.22 17.93
C LEU A 23 12.61 -3.42 16.63
N ARG A 24 13.59 -2.53 16.50
CA ARG A 24 13.82 -1.73 15.29
C ARG A 24 14.29 -2.59 14.11
N LEU A 25 15.13 -3.60 14.36
CA LEU A 25 15.58 -4.57 13.37
C LEU A 25 14.49 -5.58 12.97
N LYS A 26 13.50 -5.82 13.83
CA LYS A 26 12.33 -6.66 13.56
C LYS A 26 11.15 -5.92 12.92
N SER A 27 11.20 -4.61 12.75
CA SER A 27 10.26 -3.89 11.92
C SER A 27 10.44 -4.34 10.46
N VAL A 28 9.83 -5.46 10.12
CA VAL A 28 9.71 -5.89 8.72
C VAL A 28 8.98 -4.76 8.00
N ARG A 29 9.72 -3.99 7.20
CA ARG A 29 9.10 -2.95 6.38
C ARG A 29 8.07 -3.62 5.47
N MET A 30 6.81 -3.31 5.68
CA MET A 30 5.74 -3.85 4.85
C MET A 30 5.84 -3.27 3.45
N LYS A 31 5.56 -4.11 2.46
CA LYS A 31 5.54 -3.76 1.04
C LYS A 31 4.13 -3.40 0.60
N VAL A 32 4.02 -2.66 -0.48
CA VAL A 32 2.75 -2.48 -1.20
C VAL A 32 2.78 -3.31 -2.48
N ALA A 33 1.78 -4.15 -2.68
CA ALA A 33 1.61 -4.82 -3.96
C ALA A 33 0.70 -3.99 -4.87
N ILE A 34 1.13 -3.79 -6.11
CA ILE A 34 0.34 -3.17 -7.17
C ILE A 34 0.03 -4.24 -8.21
N ILE A 35 -1.24 -4.60 -8.32
CA ILE A 35 -1.72 -5.59 -9.27
C ILE A 35 -2.66 -4.94 -10.29
N MET A 36 -2.63 -5.43 -11.51
CA MET A 36 -3.47 -4.93 -12.60
C MET A 36 -3.93 -6.07 -13.50
N GLY A 37 -5.13 -5.95 -14.06
CA GLY A 37 -5.72 -6.98 -14.92
C GLY A 37 -5.07 -7.13 -16.29
N SER A 38 -4.38 -6.08 -16.75
CA SER A 38 -3.72 -6.01 -18.05
C SER A 38 -2.54 -5.03 -18.00
N THR A 39 -1.58 -5.22 -18.90
CA THR A 39 -0.49 -4.25 -19.11
C THR A 39 -0.99 -2.89 -19.63
N SER A 40 -2.17 -2.83 -20.24
CA SER A 40 -2.82 -1.57 -20.64
C SER A 40 -3.11 -0.63 -19.46
N ASP A 41 -3.21 -1.16 -18.26
CA ASP A 41 -3.52 -0.40 -17.06
C ASP A 41 -2.25 0.25 -16.44
N LEU A 42 -1.06 -0.13 -16.95
CA LEU A 42 0.23 0.29 -16.39
C LEU A 42 0.43 1.80 -16.42
N GLU A 43 -0.04 2.49 -17.45
CA GLU A 43 0.08 3.95 -17.56
C GLU A 43 -0.54 4.64 -16.34
N ILE A 44 -1.75 4.25 -15.97
CA ILE A 44 -2.46 4.80 -14.80
C ILE A 44 -1.81 4.29 -13.51
N MET A 45 -1.55 2.98 -13.41
CA MET A 45 -1.03 2.37 -12.18
C MET A 45 0.42 2.81 -11.87
N SER A 46 1.19 3.27 -12.86
CA SER A 46 2.52 3.84 -12.65
C SER A 46 2.51 5.06 -11.73
N GLN A 47 1.41 5.80 -11.66
CA GLN A 47 1.28 6.94 -10.74
C GLN A 47 1.33 6.49 -9.27
N ALA A 48 0.75 5.33 -8.93
CA ALA A 48 0.85 4.74 -7.59
C ALA A 48 2.26 4.22 -7.32
N ILE A 49 2.89 3.57 -8.32
CA ILE A 49 4.27 3.09 -8.23
C ILE A 49 5.21 4.25 -7.90
N ASN A 50 5.16 5.30 -8.73
CA ASN A 50 6.08 6.44 -8.62
C ASN A 50 5.96 7.17 -7.27
N VAL A 51 4.74 7.36 -6.76
CA VAL A 51 4.55 8.05 -5.48
C VAL A 51 5.03 7.19 -4.31
N LEU A 52 4.82 5.87 -4.34
CA LEU A 52 5.28 4.95 -3.30
C LEU A 52 6.79 4.82 -3.28
N GLU A 53 7.42 4.63 -4.45
CA GLU A 53 8.88 4.58 -4.59
C GLU A 53 9.51 5.91 -4.17
N GLY A 54 8.90 7.05 -4.53
CA GLY A 54 9.32 8.39 -4.08
C GLY A 54 9.23 8.59 -2.56
N LEU A 55 8.32 7.89 -1.89
CA LEU A 55 8.20 7.84 -0.44
C LEU A 55 9.08 6.75 0.20
N GLY A 56 9.90 6.02 -0.57
CA GLY A 56 10.79 4.97 -0.09
C GLY A 56 10.06 3.69 0.35
N VAL A 57 8.86 3.44 -0.17
CA VAL A 57 8.09 2.21 0.05
C VAL A 57 8.44 1.18 -1.01
N GLU A 58 8.73 -0.05 -0.58
CA GLU A 58 8.98 -1.18 -1.50
C GLU A 58 7.69 -1.58 -2.22
N VAL A 59 7.76 -1.71 -3.56
CA VAL A 59 6.61 -2.02 -4.41
C VAL A 59 6.79 -3.34 -5.14
N VAL A 60 5.84 -4.26 -4.97
CA VAL A 60 5.73 -5.51 -5.74
C VAL A 60 4.73 -5.28 -6.88
N LYS A 61 5.17 -5.46 -8.13
CA LYS A 61 4.35 -5.21 -9.33
C LYS A 61 3.96 -6.52 -9.97
N ARG A 62 2.67 -6.72 -10.28
CA ARG A 62 2.16 -7.94 -10.95
C ARG A 62 1.04 -7.61 -11.94
N VAL A 63 1.03 -8.32 -13.05
CA VAL A 63 -0.13 -8.39 -13.94
C VAL A 63 -0.84 -9.70 -13.64
N ILE A 64 -2.04 -9.61 -13.07
CA ILE A 64 -2.84 -10.77 -12.65
C ILE A 64 -4.29 -10.49 -13.03
N SER A 65 -4.85 -11.31 -13.93
CA SER A 65 -6.23 -11.16 -14.38
C SER A 65 -7.18 -12.08 -13.63
N ALA A 66 -8.25 -11.53 -13.06
CA ALA A 66 -9.28 -12.31 -12.39
C ALA A 66 -9.93 -13.36 -13.31
N HIS A 67 -10.02 -13.05 -14.60
CA HIS A 67 -10.71 -13.89 -15.57
C HIS A 67 -9.78 -14.81 -16.37
N ARG A 68 -8.51 -14.42 -16.56
CA ARG A 68 -7.55 -15.16 -17.42
C ARG A 68 -6.52 -15.96 -16.64
N THR A 69 -6.25 -15.56 -15.39
CA THR A 69 -5.28 -16.23 -14.51
C THR A 69 -5.84 -16.37 -13.08
N PRO A 70 -7.01 -17.01 -12.89
CA PRO A 70 -7.69 -17.08 -11.59
C PRO A 70 -6.85 -17.84 -10.54
N ASP A 71 -6.15 -18.91 -10.91
CA ASP A 71 -5.31 -19.68 -10.00
C ASP A 71 -4.15 -18.84 -9.47
N LEU A 72 -3.45 -18.11 -10.35
CA LEU A 72 -2.37 -17.20 -9.97
C LEU A 72 -2.87 -16.09 -9.01
N MET A 73 -4.11 -15.61 -9.23
CA MET A 73 -4.73 -14.62 -8.34
C MET A 73 -5.00 -15.22 -6.96
N CYS A 74 -5.49 -16.44 -6.90
CA CYS A 74 -5.74 -17.16 -5.66
C CYS A 74 -4.43 -17.39 -4.87
N GLU A 75 -3.38 -17.85 -5.52
CA GLU A 75 -2.06 -18.05 -4.92
C GLU A 75 -1.50 -16.73 -4.38
N PHE A 76 -1.49 -15.68 -5.19
CA PHE A 76 -1.04 -14.35 -4.79
C PHE A 76 -1.79 -13.82 -3.57
N ALA A 77 -3.13 -13.85 -3.59
CA ALA A 77 -3.94 -13.32 -2.50
C ALA A 77 -3.69 -14.06 -1.17
N LYS A 78 -3.54 -15.39 -1.22
CA LYS A 78 -3.28 -16.22 -0.04
C LYS A 78 -1.86 -16.04 0.51
N SER A 79 -0.85 -15.85 -0.35
CA SER A 79 0.55 -15.67 0.07
C SER A 79 0.88 -14.24 0.48
N ALA A 80 0.11 -13.24 0.06
CA ALA A 80 0.41 -11.83 0.22
C ALA A 80 0.86 -11.44 1.65
N LYS A 81 0.12 -11.88 2.66
CA LYS A 81 0.45 -11.57 4.07
C LYS A 81 1.78 -12.18 4.51
N SER A 82 2.06 -13.43 4.14
CA SER A 82 3.31 -14.12 4.49
C SER A 82 4.52 -13.57 3.73
N GLU A 83 4.30 -12.94 2.57
CA GLU A 83 5.32 -12.26 1.78
C GLU A 83 5.62 -10.83 2.27
N GLY A 84 4.98 -10.38 3.36
CA GLY A 84 5.20 -9.06 3.95
C GLY A 84 4.45 -7.93 3.23
N ILE A 85 3.43 -8.26 2.43
CA ILE A 85 2.56 -7.27 1.80
C ILE A 85 1.60 -6.71 2.85
N GLY A 86 1.67 -5.41 3.11
CA GLY A 86 0.81 -4.72 4.07
C GLY A 86 -0.43 -4.10 3.43
N VAL A 87 -0.38 -3.77 2.12
CA VAL A 87 -1.51 -3.21 1.36
C VAL A 87 -1.43 -3.71 -0.08
N ILE A 88 -2.58 -3.99 -0.68
CA ILE A 88 -2.70 -4.34 -2.10
C ILE A 88 -3.46 -3.22 -2.81
N ILE A 89 -2.88 -2.66 -3.89
CA ILE A 89 -3.56 -1.74 -4.79
C ILE A 89 -3.90 -2.51 -6.07
N ALA A 90 -5.18 -2.58 -6.42
CA ALA A 90 -5.68 -3.34 -7.55
C ALA A 90 -6.35 -2.42 -8.57
N GLY A 91 -5.78 -2.32 -9.78
CA GLY A 91 -6.33 -1.55 -10.89
C GLY A 91 -6.99 -2.44 -11.94
N ALA A 92 -8.18 -2.06 -12.40
CA ALA A 92 -8.87 -2.75 -13.49
C ALA A 92 -9.90 -1.85 -14.17
N GLY A 93 -10.15 -2.11 -15.46
CA GLY A 93 -11.17 -1.43 -16.28
C GLY A 93 -12.29 -2.37 -16.69
N GLY A 94 -13.47 -1.81 -16.97
CA GLY A 94 -14.66 -2.53 -17.39
C GLY A 94 -15.24 -3.43 -16.29
N ALA A 95 -15.28 -4.74 -16.53
CA ALA A 95 -15.58 -5.75 -15.51
C ALA A 95 -14.42 -5.85 -14.51
N ALA A 96 -14.26 -4.84 -13.66
CA ALA A 96 -13.11 -4.59 -12.82
C ALA A 96 -13.11 -5.44 -11.55
N HIS A 97 -13.12 -6.77 -11.69
CA HIS A 97 -13.31 -7.72 -10.59
C HIS A 97 -12.04 -7.97 -9.76
N VAL A 98 -10.85 -7.56 -10.23
CA VAL A 98 -9.56 -7.86 -9.60
C VAL A 98 -9.54 -7.51 -8.11
N ALA A 99 -9.97 -6.30 -7.75
CA ALA A 99 -9.95 -5.83 -6.36
C ALA A 99 -10.87 -6.65 -5.46
N GLY A 100 -12.13 -6.89 -5.89
CA GLY A 100 -13.11 -7.63 -5.12
C GLY A 100 -12.73 -9.10 -4.94
N VAL A 101 -12.21 -9.75 -6.00
CA VAL A 101 -11.78 -11.15 -5.96
C VAL A 101 -10.61 -11.32 -4.99
N VAL A 102 -9.60 -10.46 -5.05
CA VAL A 102 -8.47 -10.51 -4.12
C VAL A 102 -8.91 -10.23 -2.68
N ALA A 103 -9.77 -9.22 -2.46
CA ALA A 103 -10.28 -8.90 -1.12
C ALA A 103 -11.02 -10.07 -0.46
N GLY A 104 -11.70 -10.91 -1.26
CA GLY A 104 -12.36 -12.12 -0.76
C GLY A 104 -11.41 -13.25 -0.34
N MET A 105 -10.12 -13.17 -0.67
CA MET A 105 -9.14 -14.23 -0.42
C MET A 105 -8.03 -13.85 0.56
N THR A 106 -7.99 -12.60 1.02
CA THR A 106 -6.96 -12.12 1.96
C THR A 106 -7.54 -11.19 3.00
N THR A 107 -6.86 -11.07 4.15
CA THR A 107 -7.14 -10.05 5.16
C THR A 107 -6.23 -8.82 5.02
N VAL A 108 -5.34 -8.79 4.03
CA VAL A 108 -4.55 -7.59 3.70
C VAL A 108 -5.50 -6.52 3.14
N PRO A 109 -5.42 -5.26 3.58
CA PRO A 109 -6.23 -4.17 3.03
C PRO A 109 -6.10 -4.06 1.52
N VAL A 110 -7.23 -3.96 0.81
CA VAL A 110 -7.29 -3.83 -0.65
C VAL A 110 -7.84 -2.46 -1.03
N ILE A 111 -7.11 -1.77 -1.90
CA ILE A 111 -7.49 -0.49 -2.49
C ILE A 111 -7.78 -0.71 -3.98
N GLY A 112 -9.00 -0.41 -4.40
CA GLY A 112 -9.43 -0.53 -5.79
C GLY A 112 -9.25 0.77 -6.57
N VAL A 113 -8.65 0.69 -7.74
CA VAL A 113 -8.51 1.80 -8.68
C VAL A 113 -9.32 1.49 -9.93
N PRO A 114 -10.48 2.13 -10.11
CA PRO A 114 -11.24 2.03 -11.34
C PRO A 114 -10.45 2.66 -12.49
N ILE A 115 -10.23 1.92 -13.57
CA ILE A 115 -9.57 2.42 -14.77
C ILE A 115 -10.61 2.88 -15.77
N GLN A 116 -10.40 4.05 -16.34
CA GLN A 116 -11.30 4.62 -17.36
C GLN A 116 -11.41 3.70 -18.58
N THR A 117 -12.65 3.49 -19.06
CA THR A 117 -12.94 2.76 -20.28
C THR A 117 -13.50 3.68 -21.36
N LYS A 118 -13.38 3.26 -22.62
CA LYS A 118 -13.95 4.01 -23.75
C LYS A 118 -15.48 3.95 -23.78
N ALA A 119 -16.07 2.86 -23.28
CA ALA A 119 -17.52 2.62 -23.40
C ALA A 119 -18.32 3.51 -22.44
N LEU A 120 -17.95 3.52 -21.14
CA LEU A 120 -18.72 4.20 -20.09
C LEU A 120 -17.87 5.19 -19.26
N GLY A 121 -16.72 5.62 -19.81
CA GLY A 121 -15.88 6.63 -19.14
C GLY A 121 -15.30 6.20 -17.79
N GLY A 122 -15.35 4.89 -17.49
CA GLY A 122 -14.89 4.31 -16.22
C GLY A 122 -16.01 4.11 -15.19
N MET A 123 -17.27 4.48 -15.48
CA MET A 123 -18.38 4.23 -14.57
C MET A 123 -18.63 2.73 -14.37
N ASP A 124 -18.48 1.92 -15.40
CA ASP A 124 -18.48 0.47 -15.37
C ASP A 124 -17.42 -0.08 -14.41
N SER A 125 -16.19 0.41 -14.50
CA SER A 125 -15.09 0.05 -13.60
C SER A 125 -15.38 0.45 -12.15
N LEU A 126 -15.85 1.68 -11.94
CA LEU A 126 -16.18 2.20 -10.61
C LEU A 126 -17.28 1.36 -9.94
N LEU A 127 -18.39 1.11 -10.63
CA LEU A 127 -19.50 0.33 -10.07
C LEU A 127 -19.13 -1.13 -9.84
N SER A 128 -18.25 -1.71 -10.66
CA SER A 128 -17.75 -3.07 -10.47
C SER A 128 -16.87 -3.23 -9.21
N ILE A 129 -16.22 -2.14 -8.75
CA ILE A 129 -15.31 -2.17 -7.61
C ILE A 129 -16.00 -1.71 -6.32
N VAL A 130 -16.84 -0.66 -6.36
CA VAL A 130 -17.36 0.00 -5.16
C VAL A 130 -18.48 -0.76 -4.47
N GLN A 131 -19.30 -1.54 -5.22
CA GLN A 131 -20.49 -2.22 -4.71
C GLN A 131 -20.14 -3.59 -4.09
N MET A 132 -19.26 -3.57 -3.08
CA MET A 132 -18.85 -4.80 -2.38
C MET A 132 -19.91 -5.29 -1.40
N PRO A 133 -20.05 -6.62 -1.22
CA PRO A 133 -20.93 -7.19 -0.22
C PRO A 133 -20.41 -6.89 1.20
N ALA A 134 -21.34 -6.86 2.17
CA ALA A 134 -20.98 -6.70 3.59
C ALA A 134 -20.00 -7.82 4.02
N GLY A 135 -18.95 -7.43 4.72
CA GLY A 135 -17.91 -8.34 5.21
C GLY A 135 -16.66 -8.42 4.33
N ILE A 136 -16.69 -7.97 3.08
CA ILE A 136 -15.53 -7.94 2.17
C ILE A 136 -15.28 -6.50 1.67
N PRO A 137 -14.60 -5.66 2.44
CA PRO A 137 -14.40 -4.25 2.07
C PRO A 137 -13.30 -4.09 1.01
N VAL A 138 -13.52 -3.14 0.10
CA VAL A 138 -12.50 -2.57 -0.81
C VAL A 138 -12.54 -1.05 -0.71
N ALA A 139 -11.41 -0.43 -0.38
CA ALA A 139 -11.28 1.03 -0.37
C ALA A 139 -11.19 1.55 -1.80
N THR A 140 -12.30 2.04 -2.36
CA THR A 140 -12.36 2.44 -3.77
C THR A 140 -11.94 3.88 -3.98
N MET A 141 -10.96 4.10 -4.89
CA MET A 141 -10.50 5.43 -5.29
C MET A 141 -11.36 6.01 -6.43
N ALA A 142 -11.10 7.26 -6.77
CA ALA A 142 -11.66 7.88 -7.97
C ALA A 142 -11.21 7.14 -9.25
N ILE A 143 -11.93 7.32 -10.35
CA ILE A 143 -11.53 6.81 -11.67
C ILE A 143 -10.15 7.37 -12.03
N ASN A 144 -9.22 6.52 -12.43
CA ASN A 144 -7.80 6.81 -12.67
C ASN A 144 -7.04 7.37 -11.44
N GLY A 145 -7.58 7.22 -10.24
CA GLY A 145 -7.04 7.78 -9.00
C GLY A 145 -5.85 7.01 -8.39
N ALA A 146 -4.98 6.44 -9.22
CA ALA A 146 -3.88 5.58 -8.77
C ALA A 146 -2.88 6.31 -7.86
N LYS A 147 -2.58 7.59 -8.10
CA LYS A 147 -1.71 8.38 -7.23
C LYS A 147 -2.26 8.44 -5.79
N ASN A 148 -3.55 8.71 -5.66
CA ASN A 148 -4.20 8.74 -4.34
C ASN A 148 -4.27 7.35 -3.70
N ALA A 149 -4.41 6.28 -4.49
CA ALA A 149 -4.29 4.91 -3.98
C ALA A 149 -2.91 4.67 -3.35
N GLY A 150 -1.84 5.10 -4.03
CA GLY A 150 -0.47 5.02 -3.49
C GLY A 150 -0.28 5.81 -2.20
N LEU A 151 -0.78 7.04 -2.15
CA LEU A 151 -0.73 7.88 -0.94
C LEU A 151 -1.53 7.25 0.21
N PHE A 152 -2.71 6.72 -0.07
CA PHE A 152 -3.53 6.07 0.96
C PHE A 152 -2.89 4.78 1.48
N ALA A 153 -2.29 3.97 0.61
CA ALA A 153 -1.49 2.82 1.02
C ALA A 153 -0.32 3.24 1.92
N ALA A 154 0.41 4.29 1.56
CA ALA A 154 1.49 4.83 2.38
C ALA A 154 0.97 5.32 3.74
N GLN A 155 -0.20 5.97 3.82
CA GLN A 155 -0.82 6.39 5.07
C GLN A 155 -1.15 5.21 5.98
N ILE A 156 -1.67 4.10 5.43
CA ILE A 156 -1.95 2.88 6.20
C ILE A 156 -0.65 2.33 6.81
N LEU A 157 0.43 2.24 6.02
CA LEU A 157 1.72 1.74 6.51
C LEU A 157 2.35 2.70 7.54
N ALA A 158 2.16 4.01 7.37
CA ALA A 158 2.68 5.04 8.25
C ALA A 158 2.09 5.00 9.67
N LEU A 159 0.99 4.30 9.91
CA LEU A 159 0.43 4.09 11.26
C LEU A 159 1.42 3.37 12.18
N THR A 160 2.34 2.59 11.61
CA THR A 160 3.38 1.84 12.34
C THR A 160 4.80 2.17 11.90
N ASP A 161 4.98 3.12 10.95
CA ASP A 161 6.28 3.58 10.45
C ASP A 161 6.38 5.10 10.58
N ALA A 162 7.04 5.56 11.65
CA ALA A 162 7.22 6.98 11.94
C ALA A 162 8.07 7.72 10.88
N GLU A 163 9.03 7.03 10.24
CA GLU A 163 9.84 7.62 9.17
C GLU A 163 9.00 7.87 7.92
N LEU A 164 8.12 6.94 7.58
CA LEU A 164 7.18 7.10 6.47
C LEU A 164 6.15 8.20 6.79
N SER A 165 5.66 8.27 8.02
CA SER A 165 4.78 9.35 8.47
C SER A 165 5.42 10.73 8.27
N ALA A 166 6.67 10.91 8.68
CA ALA A 166 7.38 12.17 8.48
C ALA A 166 7.55 12.54 6.99
N ARG A 167 7.81 11.55 6.10
CA ARG A 167 7.89 11.77 4.65
C ARG A 167 6.53 12.19 4.06
N LEU A 168 5.42 11.63 4.54
CA LEU A 168 4.07 12.05 4.15
C LEU A 168 3.75 13.47 4.59
N ASP A 169 4.15 13.86 5.81
CA ASP A 169 3.97 15.24 6.29
C ASP A 169 4.78 16.23 5.44
N GLN A 170 6.01 15.88 5.08
CA GLN A 170 6.83 16.69 4.19
C GLN A 170 6.20 16.82 2.80
N PHE A 171 5.71 15.71 2.23
CA PHE A 171 5.00 15.70 0.95
C PHE A 171 3.80 16.66 0.97
N ARG A 172 3.00 16.69 2.05
CA ARG A 172 1.87 17.61 2.21
C ARG A 172 2.30 19.07 2.29
N LYS A 173 3.37 19.36 3.03
CA LYS A 173 3.94 20.72 3.13
C LYS A 173 4.36 21.23 1.75
N GLU A 174 5.03 20.39 0.96
CA GLU A 174 5.43 20.75 -0.40
C GLU A 174 4.25 21.01 -1.33
N GLN A 175 3.18 20.22 -1.22
CA GLN A 175 1.94 20.49 -1.96
C GLN A 175 1.31 21.83 -1.57
N THR A 176 1.25 22.13 -0.26
CA THR A 176 0.75 23.40 0.24
C THR A 176 1.57 24.57 -0.31
N GLN A 177 2.91 24.48 -0.23
CA GLN A 177 3.80 25.53 -0.72
C GLN A 177 3.62 25.78 -2.22
N LYS A 178 3.51 24.73 -3.04
CA LYS A 178 3.25 24.85 -4.48
C LYS A 178 1.97 25.64 -4.79
N VAL A 179 0.93 25.48 -3.97
CA VAL A 179 -0.33 26.25 -4.16
C VAL A 179 -0.16 27.69 -3.73
N LEU A 180 0.55 27.93 -2.61
CA LEU A 180 0.81 29.30 -2.13
C LEU A 180 1.72 30.10 -3.07
N ASP A 181 2.64 29.44 -3.75
CA ASP A 181 3.58 30.05 -4.71
C ASP A 181 2.96 30.22 -6.11
N ALA A 182 1.78 29.67 -6.36
CA ALA A 182 1.12 29.79 -7.67
C ALA A 182 0.64 31.24 -7.89
N VAL A 183 1.19 31.89 -8.92
CA VAL A 183 0.78 33.21 -9.40
C VAL A 183 0.02 33.01 -10.70
N ILE A 184 -1.16 33.64 -10.85
CA ILE A 184 -2.00 33.63 -12.06
C ILE A 184 -1.66 34.84 -12.90
#